data_2f4082b303eebd9116af3d730b5f5442
#
_entry.id   2f4082b303eebd9116af3d730b5f5442
#
_cell.length_a   1.000
_cell.length_b   1.000
_cell.length_c   1.000
_cell.angle_alpha   90.00
_cell.angle_beta   90.00
_cell.angle_gamma   90.00
#
_symmetry.space_group_name_H-M   'P 1'
#
loop_
_entity.id
_entity.type
_entity.pdbx_description
1 polymer ?
#
loop_
_entity_poly.entity_id
_entity_poly.type
_entity_poly.pdbx_seq_one_letter_code
_entity_poly.pdbx_strand_id
1 'polypeptide(L)'
;MTIPPDCLAFQTGEALELATAGRLRATPHCVRVGAGTNAENVSRETFALFMQPDVNQRISETETFGEFSKRIFDDHYDDANVQ
;
A
#
# COMPACT_ATOMS: atom_id res chain seq x y z
N MET A 1 1.68 -14.28 -2.45
CA MET A 1 0.23 -14.38 -2.21
C MET A 1 -0.45 -14.91 -3.46
N THR A 2 -1.31 -15.87 -3.29
CA THR A 2 -2.07 -16.46 -4.40
C THR A 2 -3.56 -16.24 -4.16
N ILE A 3 -4.22 -15.63 -5.16
CA ILE A 3 -5.66 -15.38 -5.10
C ILE A 3 -6.35 -16.42 -5.97
N PRO A 4 -7.30 -17.19 -5.42
CA PRO A 4 -8.03 -18.15 -6.24
C PRO A 4 -8.78 -17.48 -7.40
N PRO A 5 -9.03 -18.19 -8.51
CA PRO A 5 -9.84 -17.65 -9.60
C PRO A 5 -11.20 -17.17 -9.09
N ASP A 6 -11.73 -16.13 -9.69
CA ASP A 6 -13.04 -15.55 -9.36
C ASP A 6 -13.13 -14.97 -7.96
N CYS A 7 -11.99 -14.71 -7.32
CA CYS A 7 -11.95 -14.12 -5.98
C CYS A 7 -11.28 -12.77 -6.00
N LEU A 8 -11.63 -11.95 -4.99
CA LEU A 8 -10.98 -10.68 -4.72
C LEU A 8 -10.21 -10.80 -3.41
N ALA A 9 -9.15 -10.04 -3.29
CA ALA A 9 -8.41 -9.94 -2.04
C ALA A 9 -8.43 -8.48 -1.56
N PHE A 10 -8.60 -8.28 -0.26
CA PHE A 10 -8.51 -6.97 0.36
C PHE A 10 -7.23 -6.92 1.18
N GLN A 11 -6.48 -5.82 1.01
CA GLN A 11 -5.23 -5.64 1.71
C GLN A 11 -5.29 -4.33 2.49
N THR A 12 -5.00 -4.40 3.79
CA THR A 12 -5.04 -3.24 4.67
C THR A 12 -3.77 -2.42 4.48
N GLY A 13 -3.94 -1.13 4.22
CA GLY A 13 -2.83 -0.20 4.14
C GLY A 13 -2.67 0.64 5.42
N GLU A 14 -1.67 1.51 5.41
CA GLU A 14 -1.34 2.33 6.58
C GLU A 14 -2.45 3.32 6.92
N ALA A 15 -3.17 3.85 5.94
CA ALA A 15 -4.26 4.79 6.20
C ALA A 15 -5.36 4.13 7.02
N LEU A 16 -5.71 2.89 6.70
CA LEU A 16 -6.75 2.19 7.45
C LEU A 16 -6.26 1.79 8.84
N GLU A 17 -4.99 1.44 8.97
CA GLU A 17 -4.40 1.18 10.28
C GLU A 17 -4.51 2.43 11.17
N LEU A 18 -4.16 3.59 10.62
CA LEU A 18 -4.22 4.84 11.35
C LEU A 18 -5.66 5.23 11.70
N ALA A 19 -6.57 5.09 10.74
CA ALA A 19 -7.98 5.44 10.93
C ALA A 19 -8.67 4.56 11.98
N THR A 20 -8.21 3.34 12.17
CA THR A 20 -8.76 2.41 13.15
C THR A 20 -7.97 2.38 14.45
N ALA A 21 -7.03 3.30 14.63
CA ALA A 21 -6.17 3.37 15.82
C ALA A 21 -5.44 2.04 16.09
N GLY A 22 -4.97 1.41 15.03
CA GLY A 22 -4.21 0.17 15.12
C GLY A 22 -5.03 -1.11 15.24
N ARG A 23 -6.35 -1.02 15.20
CA ARG A 23 -7.20 -2.22 15.25
C ARG A 23 -7.04 -3.08 14.02
N LEU A 24 -6.91 -2.45 12.85
CA LEU A 24 -6.55 -3.13 11.63
C LEU A 24 -5.11 -2.75 11.31
N ARG A 25 -4.24 -3.75 11.17
CA ARG A 25 -2.82 -3.53 10.94
C ARG A 25 -2.52 -3.52 9.46
N ALA A 26 -1.65 -2.60 9.04
CA ALA A 26 -1.17 -2.59 7.66
C ALA A 26 -0.42 -3.89 7.37
N THR A 27 -0.60 -4.42 6.17
CA THR A 27 0.02 -5.66 5.75
C THR A 27 1.35 -5.36 5.05
N PRO A 28 2.49 -5.69 5.67
CA PRO A 28 3.77 -5.53 4.99
C PRO A 28 3.82 -6.45 3.77
N HIS A 29 4.30 -5.94 2.67
CA HIS A 29 4.36 -6.73 1.45
C HIS A 29 5.47 -6.21 0.53
N CYS A 30 5.91 -7.06 -0.36
CA CYS A 30 6.90 -6.72 -1.36
C CYS A 30 6.63 -7.48 -2.64
N VAL A 31 7.29 -7.07 -3.71
CA VAL A 31 7.23 -7.77 -4.99
C VAL A 31 8.56 -8.49 -5.20
N ARG A 32 8.50 -9.75 -5.58
CA ARG A 32 9.67 -10.57 -5.86
C ARG A 32 9.59 -11.22 -7.20
N VAL A 33 10.75 -11.39 -7.83
CA VAL A 33 10.89 -12.31 -8.96
C VAL A 33 11.18 -13.68 -8.40
N GLY A 34 10.42 -14.69 -8.82
CA GLY A 34 10.61 -16.05 -8.32
C GLY A 34 11.97 -16.62 -8.69
N ALA A 35 12.57 -17.39 -7.78
CA ALA A 35 13.84 -18.06 -8.05
C ALA A 35 13.68 -19.07 -9.18
N GLY A 36 14.64 -19.11 -10.09
CA GLY A 36 14.58 -20.00 -11.24
C GLY A 36 13.69 -19.52 -12.38
N THR A 37 13.03 -18.39 -12.22
CA THR A 37 12.19 -17.80 -13.26
C THR A 37 13.04 -16.99 -14.24
N ASN A 38 12.79 -17.17 -15.53
CA ASN A 38 13.42 -16.33 -16.54
C ASN A 38 12.70 -14.99 -16.59
N ALA A 39 13.27 -13.98 -15.95
CA ALA A 39 12.65 -12.67 -15.80
C ALA A 39 12.40 -11.96 -17.13
N GLU A 40 13.16 -12.30 -18.17
CA GLU A 40 12.99 -11.69 -19.49
C GLU A 40 11.71 -12.15 -20.19
N ASN A 41 11.20 -13.33 -19.81
CA ASN A 41 10.04 -13.92 -20.46
C ASN A 41 8.80 -13.97 -19.55
N VAL A 42 8.86 -13.33 -18.40
CA VAL A 42 7.78 -13.35 -17.41
C VAL A 42 7.30 -11.93 -17.14
N SER A 43 5.98 -11.73 -17.17
CA SER A 43 5.38 -10.48 -16.75
C SER A 43 4.59 -10.71 -15.47
N ARG A 44 4.50 -9.67 -14.64
CA ARG A 44 3.65 -9.65 -13.47
C ARG A 44 2.59 -8.57 -13.68
N GLU A 45 1.35 -8.98 -13.71
CA GLU A 45 0.24 -8.09 -13.94
C GLU A 45 -0.67 -8.05 -12.71
N THR A 46 -1.09 -6.86 -12.33
CA THR A 46 -1.98 -6.68 -11.18
C THR A 46 -2.99 -5.61 -11.51
N PHE A 47 -4.25 -5.90 -11.24
CA PHE A 47 -5.31 -4.91 -11.30
C PHE A 47 -5.72 -4.60 -9.86
N ALA A 48 -5.42 -3.38 -9.40
CA ALA A 48 -5.68 -3.00 -8.02
C ALA A 48 -6.54 -1.74 -7.96
N LEU A 49 -7.52 -1.75 -7.06
CA LEU A 49 -8.31 -0.57 -6.75
C LEU A 49 -7.86 -0.03 -5.39
N PHE A 50 -7.32 1.18 -5.38
CA PHE A 50 -6.96 1.86 -4.15
C PHE A 50 -8.20 2.58 -3.62
N MET A 51 -8.72 2.08 -2.51
CA MET A 51 -9.88 2.66 -1.86
C MET A 51 -9.40 3.73 -0.90
N GLN A 52 -9.49 4.98 -1.32
CA GLN A 52 -8.94 6.10 -0.58
C GLN A 52 -10.03 7.01 -0.06
N PRO A 53 -9.89 7.58 1.16
CA PRO A 53 -10.83 8.58 1.63
C PRO A 53 -10.61 9.91 0.91
N ASP A 54 -11.54 10.82 1.10
CA ASP A 54 -11.40 12.19 0.61
C ASP A 54 -10.17 12.84 1.27
N VAL A 55 -9.50 13.73 0.54
CA VAL A 55 -8.28 14.39 1.05
C VAL A 55 -8.54 15.21 2.31
N ASN A 56 -9.75 15.71 2.49
CA ASN A 56 -10.12 16.49 3.67
C ASN A 56 -10.65 15.66 4.82
N GLN A 57 -10.79 14.35 4.64
CA GLN A 57 -11.30 13.48 5.68
C GLN A 57 -10.23 13.26 6.74
N ARG A 58 -10.62 13.40 8.01
CA ARG A 58 -9.70 13.10 9.11
C ARG A 58 -9.53 11.60 9.24
N ILE A 59 -8.28 11.17 9.33
CA ILE A 59 -7.95 9.76 9.56
C ILE A 59 -7.33 9.55 10.94
N SER A 60 -7.02 10.65 11.64
CA SER A 60 -6.57 10.60 13.03
C SER A 60 -6.95 11.92 13.69
N GLU A 61 -6.63 12.07 14.98
CA GLU A 61 -6.90 13.31 15.68
C GLU A 61 -6.09 14.48 15.15
N THR A 62 -4.96 14.20 14.47
CA THR A 62 -4.01 15.22 14.06
C THR A 62 -3.84 15.36 12.56
N GLU A 63 -4.35 14.43 11.77
CA GLU A 63 -4.12 14.46 10.32
C GLU A 63 -5.38 14.19 9.51
N THR A 64 -5.50 14.91 8.38
CA THR A 64 -6.41 14.54 7.31
C THR A 64 -5.71 13.53 6.40
N PHE A 65 -6.47 12.91 5.50
CA PHE A 65 -5.87 11.97 4.54
C PHE A 65 -4.87 12.67 3.63
N GLY A 66 -5.14 13.92 3.21
CA GLY A 66 -4.20 14.66 2.40
C GLY A 66 -2.86 14.89 3.09
N GLU A 67 -2.89 15.25 4.36
CA GLU A 67 -1.68 15.43 5.15
C GLU A 67 -0.90 14.14 5.34
N PHE A 68 -1.63 13.05 5.63
CA PHE A 68 -1.03 11.72 5.73
C PHE A 68 -0.36 11.30 4.42
N SER A 69 -1.07 11.47 3.31
CA SER A 69 -0.57 11.10 1.99
C SER A 69 0.71 11.83 1.65
N LYS A 70 0.76 13.13 1.93
CA LYS A 70 1.94 13.94 1.70
C LYS A 70 3.11 13.48 2.56
N ARG A 71 2.86 13.20 3.84
CA ARG A 71 3.91 12.74 4.75
C ARG A 71 4.51 11.41 4.28
N ILE A 72 3.67 10.46 3.90
CA ILE A 72 4.13 9.15 3.41
C ILE A 72 4.92 9.31 2.11
N PHE A 73 4.44 10.13 1.21
CA PHE A 73 5.14 10.39 -0.05
C PHE A 73 6.51 11.01 0.20
N ASP A 74 6.59 12.03 1.05
CA ASP A 74 7.84 12.69 1.38
C ASP A 74 8.83 11.74 2.04
N ASP A 75 8.37 10.91 2.97
CA ASP A 75 9.21 9.93 3.64
C ASP A 75 9.84 8.94 2.65
N HIS A 76 9.04 8.43 1.72
CA HIS A 76 9.54 7.49 0.73
C HIS A 76 10.52 8.13 -0.24
N TYR A 77 10.26 9.37 -0.64
CA TYR A 77 11.14 10.08 -1.55
C TYR A 77 12.43 10.52 -0.88
N ASP A 78 12.36 10.94 0.37
CA ASP A 78 13.55 11.31 1.14
C ASP A 78 14.47 10.10 1.32
N ASP A 79 13.91 8.93 1.62
CA ASP A 79 14.68 7.69 1.73
C ASP A 79 15.35 7.34 0.40
N ALA A 80 14.69 7.56 -0.71
CA ALA A 80 15.25 7.30 -2.02
C ALA A 80 16.39 8.25 -2.37
N ASN A 81 16.37 9.46 -1.83
CA ASN A 81 17.36 10.48 -2.12
C ASN A 81 18.59 10.45 -1.19
N VAL A 82 18.53 9.69 -0.13
CA VAL A 82 19.61 9.62 0.86
C VAL A 82 20.74 8.71 0.41
N GLN A 83 20.57 8.01 -0.64
CA GLN A 83 21.64 7.16 -1.18
C GLN A 83 22.72 8.01 -1.91
#